data_49fab3246c7d912e21ef11faaddaacf8
#
_entry.id   49fab3246c7d912e21ef11faaddaacf8
#
_cell.length_a   1.000
_cell.length_b   1.000
_cell.length_c   1.000
_cell.angle_alpha   90.00
_cell.angle_beta   90.00
_cell.angle_gamma   90.00
#
_symmetry.space_group_name_H-M   'P 1'
#
loop_
_entity.id
_entity.type
_entity.pdbx_description
1 polymer ?
#
loop_
_entity_poly.entity_id
_entity_poly.type
_entity_poly.pdbx_seq_one_letter_code
_entity_poly.pdbx_strand_id
1 'polypeptide(L)'
;MRTLMPRALLKITLALVAGLTLLSSVHANTQIINAQIESVEPIYMNYTLKKVIQPCQTYSPNCYRVSYQQNTSKSLAGYRIKLSYEGREFTTRMSKQPNTGEMLNIRVRSDLLSEPSSVAINAAVAY
;
A
#
# COMPACT_ATOMS: atom_id res chain seq x y z
N MET A 1 -44.56 13.00 -43.44
CA MET A 1 -43.14 12.93 -43.83
C MET A 1 -42.22 13.88 -43.04
N ARG A 2 -42.69 14.96 -42.51
CA ARG A 2 -41.88 15.94 -41.76
C ARG A 2 -41.46 15.45 -40.37
N THR A 3 -42.08 14.43 -39.83
CA THR A 3 -41.84 13.93 -38.50
C THR A 3 -40.79 12.83 -38.42
N LEU A 4 -40.31 12.31 -39.55
CA LEU A 4 -39.33 11.22 -39.58
C LEU A 4 -37.87 11.67 -39.35
N MET A 5 -37.49 12.87 -39.82
CA MET A 5 -36.14 13.39 -39.66
C MET A 5 -35.71 13.67 -38.21
N PRO A 6 -36.52 14.32 -37.34
CA PRO A 6 -36.11 14.56 -35.97
C PRO A 6 -36.01 13.27 -35.14
N ARG A 7 -36.71 12.21 -35.49
CA ARG A 7 -36.60 10.93 -34.81
C ARG A 7 -35.29 10.20 -35.13
N ALA A 8 -34.79 10.31 -36.34
CA ALA A 8 -33.51 9.74 -36.74
C ALA A 8 -32.33 10.44 -36.05
N LEU A 9 -32.38 11.75 -35.91
CA LEU A 9 -31.38 12.55 -35.22
C LEU A 9 -31.33 12.24 -33.71
N LEU A 10 -32.48 12.01 -33.07
CA LEU A 10 -32.58 11.62 -31.67
C LEU A 10 -31.95 10.26 -31.41
N LYS A 11 -32.10 9.30 -32.29
CA LYS A 11 -31.50 7.97 -32.18
C LYS A 11 -29.97 8.01 -32.23
N ILE A 12 -29.40 8.84 -33.07
CA ILE A 12 -27.95 9.02 -33.21
C ILE A 12 -27.35 9.67 -31.93
N THR A 13 -28.05 10.66 -31.39
CA THR A 13 -27.60 11.34 -30.16
C THR A 13 -27.60 10.39 -28.94
N LEU A 14 -28.60 9.53 -28.82
CA LEU A 14 -28.67 8.53 -27.75
C LEU A 14 -27.55 7.50 -27.84
N ALA A 15 -27.16 7.08 -29.03
CA ALA A 15 -26.05 6.14 -29.21
C ALA A 15 -24.70 6.73 -28.77
N LEU A 16 -24.46 8.01 -29.01
CA LEU A 16 -23.25 8.71 -28.57
C LEU A 16 -23.16 8.83 -27.03
N VAL A 17 -24.27 9.11 -26.37
CA VAL A 17 -24.32 9.20 -24.91
C VAL A 17 -24.05 7.83 -24.26
N ALA A 18 -24.59 6.76 -24.82
CA ALA A 18 -24.34 5.40 -24.34
C ALA A 18 -22.87 4.98 -24.49
N GLY A 19 -22.20 5.39 -25.57
CA GLY A 19 -20.78 5.15 -25.77
C GLY A 19 -19.89 5.86 -24.75
N LEU A 20 -20.22 7.07 -24.35
CA LEU A 20 -19.48 7.83 -23.34
C LEU A 20 -19.61 7.24 -21.94
N THR A 21 -20.76 6.70 -21.56
CA THR A 21 -20.95 6.06 -20.27
C THR A 21 -20.19 4.75 -20.14
N LEU A 22 -20.02 3.99 -21.21
CA LEU A 22 -19.22 2.77 -21.20
C LEU A 22 -17.72 3.03 -21.00
N LEU A 23 -17.18 4.12 -21.51
CA LEU A 23 -15.78 4.49 -21.36
C LEU A 23 -15.43 4.89 -19.90
N SER A 24 -16.36 5.47 -19.16
CA SER A 24 -16.14 5.88 -17.77
C SER A 24 -16.11 4.70 -16.78
N SER A 25 -16.61 3.51 -17.15
CA SER A 25 -16.63 2.33 -16.29
C SER A 25 -15.35 1.49 -16.30
N VAL A 26 -14.37 1.82 -17.16
CA VAL A 26 -13.13 1.05 -17.33
C VAL A 26 -12.06 1.44 -16.31
N HIS A 27 -12.18 2.57 -15.63
CA HIS A 27 -11.21 3.02 -14.65
C HIS A 27 -11.38 2.29 -13.31
N ALA A 28 -10.26 1.72 -12.81
CA ALA A 28 -10.22 1.13 -11.48
C ALA A 28 -10.49 2.21 -10.44
N ASN A 29 -11.59 2.09 -9.72
CA ASN A 29 -11.98 3.04 -8.70
C ASN A 29 -11.27 2.72 -7.38
N THR A 30 -10.55 3.69 -6.85
CA THR A 30 -10.06 3.68 -5.48
C THR A 30 -11.01 4.47 -4.58
N GLN A 31 -11.22 3.97 -3.39
CA GLN A 31 -12.10 4.58 -2.41
C GLN A 31 -11.30 4.89 -1.14
N ILE A 32 -11.54 6.06 -0.56
CA ILE A 32 -10.98 6.43 0.75
C ILE A 32 -12.00 6.06 1.81
N ILE A 33 -11.58 5.23 2.76
CA ILE A 33 -12.40 4.82 3.90
C ILE A 33 -11.75 5.27 5.20
N ASN A 34 -12.56 5.50 6.20
CA ASN A 34 -12.12 5.86 7.54
C ASN A 34 -12.18 4.61 8.42
N ALA A 35 -11.02 3.98 8.65
CA ALA A 35 -10.91 2.73 9.38
C ALA A 35 -10.35 2.96 10.78
N GLN A 36 -10.75 2.10 11.71
CA GLN A 36 -10.28 2.16 13.10
C GLN A 36 -8.99 1.37 13.27
N ILE A 37 -8.01 1.96 13.94
CA ILE A 37 -6.73 1.30 14.25
C ILE A 37 -6.94 0.34 15.41
N GLU A 38 -6.74 -0.96 15.14
CA GLU A 38 -6.87 -2.01 16.14
C GLU A 38 -5.56 -2.35 16.83
N SER A 39 -4.47 -2.42 16.08
CA SER A 39 -3.15 -2.74 16.64
C SER A 39 -2.03 -2.07 15.87
N VAL A 40 -0.93 -1.81 16.56
CA VAL A 40 0.27 -1.19 16.03
C VAL A 40 1.45 -2.04 16.42
N GLU A 41 2.19 -2.54 15.42
CA GLU A 41 3.38 -3.37 15.65
C GLU A 41 4.62 -2.68 15.07
N PRO A 42 5.71 -2.56 15.85
CA PRO A 42 6.95 -2.01 15.31
C PRO A 42 7.60 -2.99 14.33
N ILE A 43 8.17 -2.47 13.26
CA ILE A 43 8.95 -3.24 12.28
C ILE A 43 10.41 -2.91 12.47
N TYR A 44 11.22 -3.92 12.76
CA TYR A 44 12.66 -3.77 12.94
C TYR A 44 13.43 -4.35 11.77
N MET A 45 14.49 -3.67 11.37
CA MET A 45 15.49 -4.19 10.44
C MET A 45 16.70 -4.67 11.23
N ASN A 46 17.14 -5.89 10.94
CA ASN A 46 18.33 -6.48 11.57
C ASN A 46 19.52 -6.35 10.62
N TYR A 47 20.59 -5.73 11.07
CA TYR A 47 21.89 -5.73 10.38
C TYR A 47 22.78 -6.78 11.00
N THR A 48 23.18 -7.77 10.21
CA THR A 48 23.87 -8.95 10.74
C THR A 48 25.35 -9.04 10.37
N LEU A 49 25.84 -8.28 9.38
CA LEU A 49 27.21 -8.42 8.92
C LEU A 49 27.92 -7.06 8.82
N LYS A 50 29.01 -6.93 9.56
CA LYS A 50 29.92 -5.80 9.46
C LYS A 50 31.28 -6.30 8.95
N LYS A 51 31.77 -5.69 7.86
CA LYS A 51 33.11 -5.96 7.34
C LYS A 51 34.15 -5.26 8.18
N VAL A 52 35.08 -6.03 8.75
CA VAL A 52 36.18 -5.52 9.55
C VAL A 52 37.48 -5.79 8.83
N ILE A 53 38.28 -4.73 8.59
CA ILE A 53 39.60 -4.82 8.00
C ILE A 53 40.62 -4.59 9.12
N GLN A 54 41.46 -5.60 9.39
CA GLN A 54 42.51 -5.54 10.41
C GLN A 54 43.86 -5.77 9.77
N PRO A 55 44.93 -5.07 10.22
CA PRO A 55 46.26 -5.35 9.76
C PRO A 55 46.72 -6.75 10.22
N CYS A 56 47.44 -7.46 9.38
CA CYS A 56 48.01 -8.76 9.73
C CYS A 56 49.12 -8.59 10.78
N GLN A 57 49.20 -9.53 11.73
CA GLN A 57 50.27 -9.56 12.75
C GLN A 57 51.57 -10.16 12.22
N THR A 58 51.87 -9.98 10.93
CA THR A 58 53.09 -10.45 10.29
C THR A 58 53.94 -9.25 9.87
N TYR A 59 55.24 -9.49 9.63
CA TYR A 59 56.22 -8.47 9.27
C TYR A 59 55.99 -7.81 7.91
N SER A 60 54.92 -8.15 7.20
CA SER A 60 54.57 -7.57 5.91
C SER A 60 53.76 -6.27 6.10
N PRO A 61 54.22 -5.08 5.70
CA PRO A 61 53.56 -3.82 5.97
C PRO A 61 52.28 -3.59 5.19
N ASN A 62 51.96 -4.41 4.16
CA ASN A 62 50.80 -4.26 3.30
C ASN A 62 49.79 -5.42 3.46
N CYS A 63 49.86 -6.16 4.54
CA CYS A 63 48.96 -7.29 4.80
C CYS A 63 47.75 -6.84 5.61
N TYR A 64 46.54 -7.06 5.06
CA TYR A 64 45.28 -6.81 5.75
C TYR A 64 44.43 -8.07 5.78
N ARG A 65 43.84 -8.35 6.93
CA ARG A 65 42.89 -9.45 7.10
C ARG A 65 41.48 -8.88 7.01
N VAL A 66 40.68 -9.44 6.14
CA VAL A 66 39.25 -9.12 6.02
C VAL A 66 38.46 -10.14 6.80
N SER A 67 37.70 -9.70 7.77
CA SER A 67 36.78 -10.54 8.54
C SER A 67 35.41 -9.92 8.59
N TYR A 68 34.40 -10.75 8.77
CA TYR A 68 33.01 -10.32 8.93
C TYR A 68 32.59 -10.57 10.37
N GLN A 69 32.19 -9.52 11.08
CA GLN A 69 31.63 -9.64 12.41
C GLN A 69 30.12 -9.63 12.35
N GLN A 70 29.52 -10.55 13.09
CA GLN A 70 28.09 -10.55 13.31
C GLN A 70 27.75 -9.44 14.30
N ASN A 71 27.04 -8.42 13.83
CA ASN A 71 26.55 -7.33 14.65
C ASN A 71 25.02 -7.30 14.56
N THR A 72 24.34 -7.78 15.59
CA THR A 72 22.90 -7.73 15.70
C THR A 72 22.47 -6.37 16.23
N SER A 73 22.41 -5.37 15.39
CA SER A 73 21.75 -4.12 15.71
C SER A 73 20.36 -4.09 15.09
N LYS A 74 19.36 -3.80 15.92
CA LYS A 74 17.98 -3.60 15.47
C LYS A 74 17.74 -2.12 15.29
N SER A 75 17.32 -1.70 14.08
CA SER A 75 16.86 -0.35 13.83
C SER A 75 15.38 -0.36 13.47
N LEU A 76 14.64 0.63 13.96
CA LEU A 76 13.22 0.76 13.68
C LEU A 76 13.01 1.21 12.23
N ALA A 77 12.29 0.40 11.45
CA ALA A 77 11.99 0.70 10.04
C ALA A 77 10.62 1.34 9.85
N GLY A 78 9.72 1.21 10.81
CA GLY A 78 8.37 1.71 10.74
C GLY A 78 7.41 0.91 11.60
N TYR A 79 6.12 1.07 11.32
CA TYR A 79 5.05 0.40 12.06
C TYR A 79 4.09 -0.28 11.11
N ARG A 80 3.70 -1.50 11.45
CA ARG A 80 2.61 -2.22 10.78
C ARG A 80 1.32 -1.96 11.55
N ILE A 81 0.31 -1.49 10.83
CA ILE A 81 -0.96 -1.08 11.41
C ILE A 81 -2.04 -2.05 10.95
N LYS A 82 -2.78 -2.61 11.89
CA LYS A 82 -4.01 -3.36 11.62
C LYS A 82 -5.21 -2.47 11.86
N LEU A 83 -6.11 -2.45 10.89
CA LEU A 83 -7.30 -1.61 10.92
C LEU A 83 -8.54 -2.46 10.65
N SER A 84 -9.69 -1.97 11.12
CA SER A 84 -10.99 -2.58 10.84
C SER A 84 -11.94 -1.56 10.24
N TYR A 85 -12.75 -2.02 9.30
CA TYR A 85 -13.81 -1.25 8.67
C TYR A 85 -14.92 -2.21 8.22
N GLU A 86 -16.12 -2.01 8.74
CA GLU A 86 -17.32 -2.82 8.42
C GLU A 86 -17.07 -4.34 8.50
N GLY A 87 -16.41 -4.77 9.56
CA GLY A 87 -16.10 -6.18 9.78
C GLY A 87 -14.95 -6.74 8.96
N ARG A 88 -14.26 -5.92 8.20
CA ARG A 88 -13.10 -6.31 7.40
C ARG A 88 -11.80 -5.82 8.03
N GLU A 89 -10.75 -6.60 7.84
CA GLU A 89 -9.41 -6.28 8.32
C GLU A 89 -8.55 -5.72 7.19
N PHE A 90 -7.84 -4.64 7.50
CA PHE A 90 -6.90 -3.99 6.59
C PHE A 90 -5.55 -3.85 7.27
N THR A 91 -4.47 -3.87 6.49
CA THR A 91 -3.11 -3.64 6.96
C THR A 91 -2.45 -2.52 6.17
N THR A 92 -1.71 -1.67 6.85
CA THR A 92 -0.91 -0.62 6.23
C THR A 92 0.39 -0.42 6.99
N ARG A 93 1.28 0.41 6.45
CA ARG A 93 2.55 0.79 7.06
C ARG A 93 2.61 2.29 7.26
N MET A 94 3.16 2.71 8.39
CA MET A 94 3.41 4.12 8.71
C MET A 94 4.81 4.28 9.26
N SER A 95 5.41 5.46 9.01
CA SER A 95 6.70 5.83 9.58
C SER A 95 6.58 6.32 11.03
N LYS A 96 5.43 6.84 11.41
CA LYS A 96 5.13 7.34 12.76
C LYS A 96 4.16 6.39 13.47
N GLN A 97 4.30 6.28 14.79
CA GLN A 97 3.41 5.46 15.60
C GLN A 97 2.07 6.16 15.81
N PRO A 98 0.96 5.61 15.29
CA PRO A 98 -0.37 6.11 15.62
C PRO A 98 -0.86 5.52 16.95
N ASN A 99 -1.94 6.07 17.48
CA ASN A 99 -2.59 5.54 18.67
C ASN A 99 -3.66 4.50 18.33
N THR A 100 -3.69 3.42 19.10
CA THR A 100 -4.75 2.41 18.99
C THR A 100 -6.11 3.03 19.32
N GLY A 101 -7.12 2.70 18.53
CA GLY A 101 -8.47 3.26 18.66
C GLY A 101 -8.72 4.52 17.84
N GLU A 102 -7.68 5.15 17.30
CA GLU A 102 -7.84 6.29 16.39
C GLU A 102 -8.37 5.85 15.03
N MET A 103 -8.98 6.78 14.33
CA MET A 103 -9.45 6.57 12.96
C MET A 103 -8.38 7.04 11.97
N LEU A 104 -8.18 6.26 10.93
CA LEU A 104 -7.21 6.55 9.88
C LEU A 104 -7.87 6.45 8.53
N ASN A 105 -7.63 7.44 7.66
CA ASN A 105 -8.07 7.39 6.28
C ASN A 105 -7.12 6.52 5.47
N ILE A 106 -7.65 5.50 4.83
CA ILE A 106 -6.90 4.59 3.97
C ILE A 106 -7.52 4.56 2.58
N ARG A 107 -6.68 4.33 1.59
CA ARG A 107 -7.11 4.20 0.20
C ARG A 107 -7.14 2.73 -0.17
N VAL A 108 -8.31 2.26 -0.61
CA VAL A 108 -8.57 0.86 -0.95
C VAL A 108 -9.21 0.78 -2.32
N ARG A 109 -8.95 -0.28 -3.06
CA ARG A 109 -9.67 -0.56 -4.30
C ARG A 109 -11.12 -0.95 -3.98
N SER A 110 -12.06 -0.36 -4.71
CA SER A 110 -13.50 -0.58 -4.46
C SER A 110 -13.94 -2.03 -4.68
N ASP A 111 -13.29 -2.75 -5.59
CA ASP A 111 -13.57 -4.17 -5.85
C ASP A 111 -13.23 -5.07 -4.66
N LEU A 112 -12.20 -4.71 -3.88
CA LEU A 112 -11.82 -5.48 -2.69
C LEU A 112 -12.81 -5.33 -1.54
N LEU A 113 -13.60 -4.25 -1.51
CA LEU A 113 -14.62 -4.02 -0.49
C LEU A 113 -15.87 -4.87 -0.68
N SER A 114 -16.16 -5.28 -1.92
CA SER A 114 -17.36 -6.06 -2.26
C SER A 114 -17.16 -7.56 -2.12
N GLU A 115 -15.93 -8.06 -2.12
CA GLU A 115 -15.64 -9.49 -2.01
C GLU A 115 -15.49 -9.92 -0.54
N PRO A 116 -16.19 -10.99 -0.10
CA PRO A 116 -15.96 -11.55 1.21
C PRO A 116 -14.57 -12.19 1.27
N SER A 117 -13.71 -11.68 2.11
CA SER A 117 -12.36 -12.21 2.31
C SER A 117 -12.06 -12.35 3.79
N SER A 118 -11.50 -13.49 4.18
CA SER A 118 -10.98 -13.73 5.52
C SER A 118 -9.54 -13.25 5.70
N VAL A 119 -8.89 -12.81 4.61
CA VAL A 119 -7.49 -12.36 4.61
C VAL A 119 -7.45 -10.84 4.72
N ALA A 120 -6.49 -10.33 5.48
CA ALA A 120 -6.25 -8.90 5.62
C ALA A 120 -5.87 -8.26 4.28
N ILE A 121 -6.48 -7.12 3.96
CA ILE A 121 -6.26 -6.39 2.71
C ILE A 121 -5.17 -5.35 2.93
N ASN A 122 -4.16 -5.33 2.07
CA ASN A 122 -3.14 -4.30 2.07
C ASN A 122 -3.72 -2.97 1.57
N ALA A 123 -3.52 -1.92 2.33
CA ALA A 123 -4.03 -0.59 2.02
C ALA A 123 -2.93 0.45 2.11
N ALA A 124 -3.12 1.57 1.44
CA ALA A 124 -2.24 2.73 1.52
C ALA A 124 -2.88 3.82 2.39
N VAL A 125 -2.05 4.52 3.18
CA VAL A 125 -2.54 5.66 3.96
C VAL A 125 -2.91 6.80 3.02
N ALA A 126 -4.08 7.39 3.20
CA ALA A 126 -4.54 8.56 2.47
C ALA A 126 -4.21 9.82 3.29
N TYR A 127 -3.31 10.63 2.75
CA TYR A 127 -2.92 11.91 3.33
C TYR A 127 -3.75 13.06 2.77
#